data_5694669c446e395918a779f7ac40e420
#
_entry.id   5694669c446e395918a779f7ac40e420
#
_cell.length_a   1.000
_cell.length_b   1.000
_cell.length_c   1.000
_cell.angle_alpha   90.00
_cell.angle_beta   90.00
_cell.angle_gamma   90.00
#
_symmetry.space_group_name_H-M   'P 1'
#
loop_
_entity.id
_entity.type
_entity.pdbx_description
1 polymer ?
#
loop_
_entity_poly.entity_id
_entity_poly.type
_entity_poly.pdbx_seq_one_letter_code
_entity_poly.pdbx_strand_id
1 'polypeptide(L)'
;MAAKRKSKKTRRRRTVRIRVAVGALAVLALLVLLRPMVLLYLGAVLAAAGIGWMVWWLWHTDRLLRRKDHAWRRQEEIAEGQRTLAVIDAMSGTEFEEVVAQLCRRDGCTQVRRVGGSGDNGADVLGQLPDGRTMVIQCKRYAPHRTIASREVRDLLGAKVHFAADVAIFVATTRFSRQAEAFAIGHQILTLHRDFFGLWNNGTSLLSLAEFNGHGQGQARHRARWKQTYSK
;
A
#
# COMPACT_ATOMS: atom_id res chain seq x y z
N MET A 1 84.61 0.64 -67.51
CA MET A 1 83.10 0.53 -67.33
C MET A 1 82.63 0.55 -65.85
N ALA A 2 83.40 0.79 -64.85
CA ALA A 2 83.02 0.67 -63.41
C ALA A 2 82.46 1.97 -62.77
N ALA A 3 82.68 3.16 -63.25
CA ALA A 3 82.26 4.43 -62.61
C ALA A 3 80.74 4.74 -62.78
N LYS A 4 80.08 4.25 -63.86
CA LYS A 4 78.64 4.53 -64.11
C LYS A 4 77.69 3.73 -63.23
N ARG A 5 78.14 2.61 -62.61
CA ARG A 5 77.33 1.75 -61.72
C ARG A 5 77.21 2.27 -60.28
N LYS A 6 78.22 2.98 -59.78
CA LYS A 6 78.23 3.58 -58.44
C LYS A 6 77.24 4.76 -58.30
N SER A 7 77.05 5.55 -59.36
CA SER A 7 76.14 6.73 -59.36
C SER A 7 74.68 6.34 -59.29
N LYS A 8 74.25 5.26 -59.96
CA LYS A 8 72.81 4.80 -59.89
C LYS A 8 72.44 4.26 -58.52
N LYS A 9 73.38 3.59 -57.79
CA LYS A 9 73.09 2.99 -56.48
C LYS A 9 72.94 4.04 -55.36
N THR A 10 73.70 5.14 -55.43
CA THR A 10 73.61 6.27 -54.53
C THR A 10 72.37 7.12 -54.75
N ARG A 11 71.98 7.32 -56.00
CA ARG A 11 70.70 8.03 -56.37
C ARG A 11 69.50 7.28 -55.88
N ARG A 12 69.44 5.93 -56.01
CA ARG A 12 68.37 5.09 -55.53
C ARG A 12 68.23 5.07 -54.01
N ARG A 13 69.36 5.08 -53.31
CA ARG A 13 69.33 5.15 -51.84
C ARG A 13 68.87 6.53 -51.34
N ARG A 14 69.20 7.58 -52.06
CA ARG A 14 68.69 8.96 -51.72
C ARG A 14 67.20 9.11 -51.92
N THR A 15 66.68 8.56 -53.03
CA THR A 15 65.22 8.58 -53.29
C THR A 15 64.41 7.74 -52.31
N VAL A 16 64.94 6.58 -51.86
CA VAL A 16 64.31 5.75 -50.84
C VAL A 16 64.28 6.49 -49.46
N ARG A 17 65.37 7.12 -49.09
CA ARG A 17 65.46 7.92 -47.83
C ARG A 17 64.48 9.09 -47.86
N ILE A 18 64.37 9.79 -48.98
CA ILE A 18 63.43 10.91 -49.13
C ILE A 18 61.97 10.41 -49.00
N ARG A 19 61.65 9.28 -49.64
CA ARG A 19 60.29 8.70 -49.54
C ARG A 19 59.94 8.25 -48.13
N VAL A 20 60.86 7.66 -47.41
CA VAL A 20 60.69 7.27 -46.02
C VAL A 20 60.55 8.50 -45.12
N ALA A 21 61.34 9.54 -45.34
CA ALA A 21 61.24 10.80 -44.56
C ALA A 21 59.90 11.50 -44.83
N VAL A 22 59.43 11.56 -46.06
CA VAL A 22 58.12 12.14 -46.43
C VAL A 22 56.96 11.30 -45.83
N GLY A 23 57.08 9.97 -45.84
CA GLY A 23 56.09 9.09 -45.21
C GLY A 23 56.03 9.29 -43.67
N ALA A 24 57.18 9.39 -43.04
CA ALA A 24 57.26 9.66 -41.60
C ALA A 24 56.69 11.05 -41.21
N LEU A 25 56.96 12.07 -42.03
CA LEU A 25 56.37 13.42 -41.86
C LEU A 25 54.84 13.41 -42.05
N ALA A 26 54.35 12.68 -43.03
CA ALA A 26 52.89 12.53 -43.29
C ALA A 26 52.18 11.81 -42.11
N VAL A 27 52.78 10.76 -41.58
CA VAL A 27 52.28 10.07 -40.39
C VAL A 27 52.29 10.98 -39.16
N LEU A 28 53.39 11.75 -38.96
CA LEU A 28 53.48 12.72 -37.85
C LEU A 28 52.45 13.85 -37.97
N ALA A 29 52.24 14.37 -39.19
CA ALA A 29 51.20 15.37 -39.47
C ALA A 29 49.78 14.80 -39.23
N LEU A 30 49.53 13.57 -39.61
CA LEU A 30 48.25 12.89 -39.38
C LEU A 30 48.02 12.68 -37.86
N LEU A 31 49.04 12.27 -37.12
CA LEU A 31 48.95 12.14 -35.64
C LEU A 31 48.69 13.48 -34.95
N VAL A 32 49.29 14.57 -35.41
CA VAL A 32 49.07 15.93 -34.89
C VAL A 32 47.65 16.41 -35.20
N LEU A 33 47.15 16.15 -36.42
CA LEU A 33 45.74 16.51 -36.84
C LEU A 33 44.68 15.70 -36.09
N LEU A 34 44.97 14.43 -35.75
CA LEU A 34 44.00 13.59 -35.02
C LEU A 34 43.92 13.89 -33.53
N ARG A 35 44.97 14.54 -32.93
CA ARG A 35 44.98 14.90 -31.50
C ARG A 35 43.75 15.70 -31.05
N PRO A 36 43.33 16.80 -31.71
CA PRO A 36 42.17 17.56 -31.27
C PRO A 36 40.87 16.75 -31.40
N MET A 37 40.71 15.90 -32.41
CA MET A 37 39.57 15.03 -32.58
C MET A 37 39.46 14.00 -31.47
N VAL A 38 40.56 13.35 -31.10
CA VAL A 38 40.63 12.38 -29.99
C VAL A 38 40.23 13.03 -28.66
N LEU A 39 40.73 14.24 -28.37
CA LEU A 39 40.39 15.01 -27.19
C LEU A 39 38.89 15.39 -27.16
N LEU A 40 38.32 15.79 -28.30
CA LEU A 40 36.91 16.08 -28.43
C LEU A 40 36.02 14.84 -28.19
N TYR A 41 36.40 13.67 -28.75
CA TYR A 41 35.67 12.41 -28.48
C TYR A 41 35.76 12.00 -27.02
N LEU A 42 36.94 12.13 -26.40
CA LEU A 42 37.13 11.83 -24.99
C LEU A 42 36.28 12.73 -24.10
N GLY A 43 36.24 14.04 -24.42
CA GLY A 43 35.41 15.02 -23.72
C GLY A 43 33.92 14.71 -23.88
N ALA A 44 33.46 14.33 -25.07
CA ALA A 44 32.07 13.95 -25.32
C ALA A 44 31.66 12.69 -24.55
N VAL A 45 32.55 11.67 -24.49
CA VAL A 45 32.32 10.43 -23.73
C VAL A 45 32.24 10.73 -22.22
N LEU A 46 33.13 11.56 -21.69
CA LEU A 46 33.10 11.94 -20.28
C LEU A 46 31.84 12.76 -19.93
N ALA A 47 31.43 13.68 -20.81
CA ALA A 47 30.22 14.45 -20.64
C ALA A 47 28.97 13.54 -20.65
N ALA A 48 28.88 12.59 -21.60
CA ALA A 48 27.79 11.62 -21.67
C ALA A 48 27.74 10.71 -20.41
N ALA A 49 28.89 10.25 -19.93
CA ALA A 49 29.01 9.47 -18.71
C ALA A 49 28.57 10.28 -17.47
N GLY A 50 28.95 11.56 -17.39
CA GLY A 50 28.55 12.47 -16.31
C GLY A 50 27.04 12.73 -16.30
N ILE A 51 26.44 12.95 -17.47
CA ILE A 51 24.99 13.12 -17.62
C ILE A 51 24.27 11.82 -17.23
N GLY A 52 24.74 10.67 -17.70
CA GLY A 52 24.16 9.37 -17.35
C GLY A 52 24.21 9.10 -15.85
N TRP A 53 25.33 9.40 -15.19
CA TRP A 53 25.48 9.27 -13.76
C TRP A 53 24.58 10.23 -12.99
N MET A 54 24.44 11.48 -13.44
CA MET A 54 23.54 12.48 -12.84
C MET A 54 22.08 12.07 -12.94
N VAL A 55 21.63 11.59 -14.11
CA VAL A 55 20.26 11.08 -14.30
C VAL A 55 19.99 9.87 -13.41
N TRP A 56 20.93 8.93 -13.34
CA TRP A 56 20.84 7.76 -12.47
C TRP A 56 20.76 8.18 -10.99
N TRP A 57 21.58 9.14 -10.57
CA TRP A 57 21.59 9.65 -9.20
C TRP A 57 20.27 10.36 -8.85
N LEU A 58 19.73 11.21 -9.73
CA LEU A 58 18.43 11.86 -9.56
C LEU A 58 17.30 10.83 -9.45
N TRP A 59 17.30 9.83 -10.31
CA TRP A 59 16.29 8.77 -10.29
C TRP A 59 16.39 7.89 -9.04
N HIS A 60 17.60 7.62 -8.58
CA HIS A 60 17.84 6.85 -7.37
C HIS A 60 17.40 7.61 -6.11
N THR A 61 17.70 8.89 -6.02
CA THR A 61 17.27 9.75 -4.90
C THR A 61 15.77 9.95 -4.88
N ASP A 62 15.12 10.18 -6.03
CA ASP A 62 13.65 10.28 -6.12
C ASP A 62 12.96 8.99 -5.64
N ARG A 63 13.46 7.82 -6.02
CA ARG A 63 12.96 6.54 -5.50
C ARG A 63 13.06 6.40 -3.98
N LEU A 64 14.16 6.85 -3.39
CA LEU A 64 14.37 6.78 -1.94
C LEU A 64 13.44 7.75 -1.21
N LEU A 65 13.24 8.95 -1.73
CA LEU A 65 12.32 9.95 -1.17
C LEU A 65 10.87 9.45 -1.21
N ARG A 66 10.41 8.94 -2.36
CA ARG A 66 9.05 8.38 -2.50
C ARG A 66 8.80 7.21 -1.55
N ARG A 67 9.79 6.34 -1.32
CA ARG A 67 9.67 5.23 -0.35
C ARG A 67 9.52 5.73 1.09
N LYS A 68 10.25 6.78 1.47
CA LYS A 68 10.14 7.39 2.79
C LYS A 68 8.79 8.08 2.98
N ASP A 69 8.30 8.81 1.96
CA ASP A 69 6.99 9.47 2.00
C ASP A 69 5.84 8.46 2.16
N HIS A 70 5.89 7.32 1.45
CA HIS A 70 4.90 6.27 1.62
C HIS A 70 4.95 5.61 3.00
N ALA A 71 6.13 5.41 3.57
CA ALA A 71 6.29 4.86 4.91
C ALA A 71 5.78 5.84 5.98
N TRP A 72 6.08 7.13 5.82
CA TRP A 72 5.62 8.20 6.71
C TRP A 72 4.10 8.34 6.69
N ARG A 73 3.50 8.45 5.49
CA ARG A 73 2.02 8.52 5.34
C ARG A 73 1.32 7.33 5.98
N ARG A 74 1.83 6.11 5.79
CA ARG A 74 1.26 4.92 6.46
C ARG A 74 1.36 5.00 7.99
N GLN A 75 2.44 5.54 8.52
CA GLN A 75 2.58 5.73 9.97
C GLN A 75 1.61 6.79 10.50
N GLU A 76 1.39 7.88 9.77
CA GLU A 76 0.38 8.88 10.09
C GLU A 76 -1.03 8.31 10.06
N GLU A 77 -1.39 7.58 8.99
CA GLU A 77 -2.70 6.91 8.86
C GLU A 77 -2.95 5.91 10.01
N ILE A 78 -1.94 5.13 10.39
CA ILE A 78 -2.03 4.20 11.52
C ILE A 78 -2.18 4.97 12.84
N ALA A 79 -1.42 6.04 13.05
CA ALA A 79 -1.50 6.84 14.26
C ALA A 79 -2.83 7.57 14.40
N GLU A 80 -3.38 8.09 13.29
CA GLU A 80 -4.69 8.73 13.25
C GLU A 80 -5.80 7.72 13.50
N GLY A 81 -5.74 6.54 12.87
CA GLY A 81 -6.66 5.44 13.11
C GLY A 81 -6.65 4.97 14.58
N GLN A 82 -5.48 4.92 15.21
CA GLN A 82 -5.36 4.58 16.64
C GLN A 82 -5.94 5.67 17.56
N ARG A 83 -5.74 6.96 17.25
CA ARG A 83 -6.35 8.07 18.00
C ARG A 83 -7.87 8.02 17.91
N THR A 84 -8.41 7.75 16.72
CA THR A 84 -9.85 7.63 16.50
C THR A 84 -10.45 6.46 17.28
N LEU A 85 -9.80 5.30 17.31
CA LEU A 85 -10.23 4.15 18.10
C LEU A 85 -10.14 4.41 19.60
N ALA A 86 -9.17 5.19 20.07
CA ALA A 86 -9.11 5.60 21.48
C ALA A 86 -10.29 6.47 21.88
N VAL A 87 -10.75 7.37 21.00
CA VAL A 87 -11.97 8.16 21.23
C VAL A 87 -13.19 7.24 21.33
N ILE A 88 -13.31 6.25 20.44
CA ILE A 88 -14.39 5.25 20.46
C ILE A 88 -14.37 4.42 21.77
N ASP A 89 -13.18 4.08 22.27
CA ASP A 89 -13.04 3.33 23.53
C ASP A 89 -13.53 4.13 24.75
N ALA A 90 -13.51 5.46 24.69
CA ALA A 90 -13.99 6.34 25.74
C ALA A 90 -15.52 6.58 25.69
N MET A 91 -16.18 6.26 24.59
CA MET A 91 -17.62 6.46 24.41
C MET A 91 -18.46 5.50 25.28
N SER A 92 -19.70 5.88 25.57
CA SER A 92 -20.73 4.98 26.05
C SER A 92 -21.21 4.02 24.98
N GLY A 93 -21.96 2.98 25.34
CA GLY A 93 -22.60 2.08 24.37
C GLY A 93 -23.52 2.83 23.42
N THR A 94 -24.34 3.72 23.94
CA THR A 94 -25.31 4.53 23.18
C THR A 94 -24.64 5.48 22.18
N GLU A 95 -23.52 6.12 22.58
CA GLU A 95 -22.73 6.96 21.66
C GLU A 95 -22.10 6.12 20.55
N PHE A 96 -21.63 4.91 20.85
CA PHE A 96 -21.10 3.99 19.85
C PHE A 96 -22.17 3.55 18.84
N GLU A 97 -23.40 3.25 19.29
CA GLU A 97 -24.54 2.94 18.43
C GLU A 97 -24.87 4.11 17.49
N GLU A 98 -24.83 5.35 17.99
CA GLU A 98 -25.07 6.54 17.14
C GLU A 98 -23.96 6.74 16.10
N VAL A 99 -22.68 6.51 16.44
CA VAL A 99 -21.58 6.53 15.49
C VAL A 99 -21.82 5.48 14.38
N VAL A 100 -22.22 4.27 14.74
CA VAL A 100 -22.54 3.21 13.77
C VAL A 100 -23.70 3.64 12.85
N ALA A 101 -24.76 4.23 13.39
CA ALA A 101 -25.87 4.75 12.60
C ALA A 101 -25.44 5.87 11.64
N GLN A 102 -24.55 6.78 12.07
CA GLN A 102 -24.00 7.84 11.22
C GLN A 102 -23.13 7.27 10.09
N LEU A 103 -22.30 6.27 10.38
CA LEU A 103 -21.51 5.59 9.36
C LEU A 103 -22.38 4.88 8.31
N CYS A 104 -23.49 4.26 8.72
CA CYS A 104 -24.47 3.71 7.79
C CYS A 104 -25.05 4.80 6.87
N ARG A 105 -25.47 5.96 7.43
CA ARG A 105 -25.99 7.10 6.65
C ARG A 105 -24.95 7.64 5.68
N ARG A 106 -23.70 7.79 6.12
CA ARG A 106 -22.58 8.21 5.28
C ARG A 106 -22.40 7.29 4.06
N ASP A 107 -22.56 5.99 4.24
CA ASP A 107 -22.39 4.99 3.20
C ASP A 107 -23.64 4.82 2.30
N GLY A 108 -24.65 5.71 2.45
CA GLY A 108 -25.85 5.72 1.61
C GLY A 108 -26.95 4.77 2.07
N CYS A 109 -26.87 4.21 3.29
CA CYS A 109 -27.97 3.46 3.86
C CYS A 109 -29.16 4.39 4.14
N THR A 110 -30.38 3.89 3.90
CA THR A 110 -31.62 4.62 4.11
C THR A 110 -32.41 4.07 5.31
N GLN A 111 -33.41 4.81 5.78
CA GLN A 111 -34.28 4.43 6.91
C GLN A 111 -33.47 4.07 8.19
N VAL A 112 -32.27 4.60 8.33
CA VAL A 112 -31.38 4.30 9.45
C VAL A 112 -31.93 4.90 10.73
N ARG A 113 -32.29 4.04 11.68
CA ARG A 113 -32.76 4.43 13.01
C ARG A 113 -32.09 3.61 14.09
N ARG A 114 -31.72 4.25 15.18
CA ARG A 114 -31.29 3.58 16.41
C ARG A 114 -32.53 3.13 17.18
N VAL A 115 -32.55 1.90 17.65
CA VAL A 115 -33.67 1.27 18.36
C VAL A 115 -33.27 0.74 19.73
N GLY A 116 -31.99 0.80 20.07
CA GLY A 116 -31.44 0.29 21.33
C GLY A 116 -32.18 0.81 22.58
N GLY A 117 -32.39 -0.07 23.52
CA GLY A 117 -33.08 0.19 24.77
C GLY A 117 -33.62 -1.09 25.40
N SER A 118 -34.39 -0.96 26.48
CA SER A 118 -35.08 -2.11 27.09
C SER A 118 -36.14 -2.67 26.15
N GLY A 119 -35.96 -3.92 25.69
CA GLY A 119 -36.91 -4.59 24.78
C GLY A 119 -36.56 -4.48 23.29
N ASP A 120 -35.32 -4.13 22.96
CA ASP A 120 -34.81 -4.00 21.57
C ASP A 120 -34.66 -5.33 20.80
N ASN A 121 -34.97 -6.45 21.45
CA ASN A 121 -34.80 -7.81 20.91
C ASN A 121 -33.38 -8.08 20.33
N GLY A 122 -32.34 -7.38 20.84
CA GLY A 122 -30.97 -7.55 20.41
C GLY A 122 -30.60 -6.77 19.12
N ALA A 123 -31.40 -5.77 18.76
CA ALA A 123 -31.10 -4.85 17.68
C ALA A 123 -30.80 -3.45 18.22
N ASP A 124 -29.68 -2.85 17.82
CA ASP A 124 -29.32 -1.49 18.19
C ASP A 124 -29.57 -0.50 17.06
N VAL A 125 -29.39 -0.91 15.80
CA VAL A 125 -29.66 -0.10 14.61
C VAL A 125 -30.43 -0.91 13.57
N LEU A 126 -31.44 -0.31 12.99
CA LEU A 126 -32.18 -0.83 11.84
C LEU A 126 -32.02 0.11 10.66
N GLY A 127 -32.11 -0.41 9.43
CA GLY A 127 -32.01 0.39 8.23
C GLY A 127 -32.13 -0.44 6.96
N GLN A 128 -31.80 0.19 5.85
CA GLN A 128 -31.77 -0.43 4.54
C GLN A 128 -30.45 -0.11 3.85
N LEU A 129 -29.77 -1.13 3.34
CA LEU A 129 -28.54 -0.99 2.57
C LEU A 129 -28.78 -0.26 1.26
N PRO A 130 -27.73 0.32 0.61
CA PRO A 130 -27.87 0.99 -0.70
C PRO A 130 -28.44 0.08 -1.81
N ASP A 131 -28.29 -1.23 -1.69
CA ASP A 131 -28.83 -2.24 -2.62
C ASP A 131 -30.30 -2.62 -2.34
N GLY A 132 -30.94 -1.98 -1.37
CA GLY A 132 -32.35 -2.18 -1.01
C GLY A 132 -32.61 -3.26 0.04
N ARG A 133 -31.62 -4.06 0.44
CA ARG A 133 -31.79 -5.08 1.49
C ARG A 133 -31.96 -4.45 2.86
N THR A 134 -32.89 -4.98 3.62
CA THR A 134 -33.11 -4.58 5.02
C THR A 134 -32.01 -5.11 5.92
N MET A 135 -31.56 -4.30 6.89
CA MET A 135 -30.49 -4.67 7.80
C MET A 135 -30.87 -4.49 9.27
N VAL A 136 -30.35 -5.38 10.10
CA VAL A 136 -30.33 -5.29 11.55
C VAL A 136 -28.88 -5.29 12.04
N ILE A 137 -28.54 -4.36 12.92
CA ILE A 137 -27.17 -4.23 13.47
C ILE A 137 -27.23 -4.33 14.98
N GLN A 138 -26.32 -5.13 15.55
CA GLN A 138 -26.00 -5.13 16.97
C GLN A 138 -24.62 -4.54 17.19
N CYS A 139 -24.48 -3.68 18.20
CA CYS A 139 -23.26 -2.97 18.56
C CYS A 139 -22.77 -3.42 19.94
N LYS A 140 -21.50 -3.75 20.07
CA LYS A 140 -20.90 -4.04 21.39
C LYS A 140 -19.60 -3.28 21.57
N ARG A 141 -19.65 -2.28 22.46
CA ARG A 141 -18.46 -1.55 22.89
C ARG A 141 -17.84 -2.25 24.10
N TYR A 142 -16.84 -3.07 23.85
CA TYR A 142 -16.06 -3.75 24.88
C TYR A 142 -14.61 -3.30 24.84
N ALA A 143 -13.95 -3.40 26.00
CA ALA A 143 -12.50 -3.20 26.06
C ALA A 143 -11.77 -4.20 25.13
N PRO A 144 -10.64 -3.83 24.51
CA PRO A 144 -9.96 -4.64 23.51
C PRO A 144 -9.54 -6.05 23.96
N HIS A 145 -9.33 -6.22 25.27
CA HIS A 145 -8.95 -7.51 25.84
C HIS A 145 -10.13 -8.50 25.98
N ARG A 146 -11.38 -8.04 25.94
CA ARG A 146 -12.57 -8.90 25.92
C ARG A 146 -12.77 -9.54 24.56
N THR A 147 -13.67 -10.50 24.47
CA THR A 147 -14.06 -11.15 23.20
C THR A 147 -15.58 -11.31 23.16
N ILE A 148 -16.16 -11.14 21.98
CA ILE A 148 -17.56 -11.46 21.73
C ILE A 148 -17.73 -12.98 21.76
N ALA A 149 -18.66 -13.45 22.56
CA ALA A 149 -18.98 -14.88 22.66
C ALA A 149 -19.99 -15.29 21.57
N SER A 150 -20.03 -16.60 21.27
CA SER A 150 -20.97 -17.15 20.28
C SER A 150 -22.45 -16.94 20.68
N ARG A 151 -22.76 -16.84 21.98
CA ARG A 151 -24.11 -16.53 22.46
C ARG A 151 -24.60 -15.20 21.95
N GLU A 152 -23.76 -14.16 22.02
CA GLU A 152 -24.13 -12.80 21.60
C GLU A 152 -24.43 -12.73 20.09
N VAL A 153 -23.71 -13.52 19.28
CA VAL A 153 -23.98 -13.62 17.84
C VAL A 153 -25.28 -14.38 17.56
N ARG A 154 -25.63 -15.37 18.38
CA ARG A 154 -26.93 -16.07 18.30
C ARG A 154 -28.09 -15.15 18.63
N ASP A 155 -27.92 -14.25 19.59
CA ASP A 155 -28.94 -13.26 19.95
C ASP A 155 -29.27 -12.37 18.75
N LEU A 156 -28.26 -11.92 17.99
CA LEU A 156 -28.46 -11.17 16.75
C LEU A 156 -29.17 -11.98 15.64
N LEU A 157 -28.94 -13.31 15.55
CA LEU A 157 -29.69 -14.14 14.63
C LEU A 157 -31.18 -14.15 14.98
N GLY A 158 -31.52 -14.14 16.26
CA GLY A 158 -32.92 -13.97 16.74
C GLY A 158 -33.48 -12.62 16.32
N ALA A 159 -32.73 -11.54 16.47
CA ALA A 159 -33.12 -10.21 16.01
C ALA A 159 -33.36 -10.18 14.47
N LYS A 160 -32.47 -10.80 13.67
CA LYS A 160 -32.65 -10.90 12.22
C LYS A 160 -34.00 -11.50 11.85
N VAL A 161 -34.38 -12.58 12.51
CA VAL A 161 -35.69 -13.25 12.27
C VAL A 161 -36.84 -12.37 12.74
N HIS A 162 -36.75 -11.78 13.94
CA HIS A 162 -37.79 -10.94 14.50
C HIS A 162 -38.11 -9.72 13.62
N PHE A 163 -37.10 -9.06 13.10
CA PHE A 163 -37.24 -7.88 12.24
C PHE A 163 -37.38 -8.22 10.76
N ALA A 164 -37.46 -9.49 10.38
CA ALA A 164 -37.48 -9.98 8.99
C ALA A 164 -36.38 -9.32 8.13
N ALA A 165 -35.15 -9.13 8.70
CA ALA A 165 -34.06 -8.47 8.04
C ALA A 165 -33.33 -9.42 7.09
N ASP A 166 -32.96 -8.91 5.90
CA ASP A 166 -32.18 -9.66 4.92
C ASP A 166 -30.74 -9.89 5.41
N VAL A 167 -30.16 -8.87 6.09
CA VAL A 167 -28.77 -8.86 6.52
C VAL A 167 -28.69 -8.59 8.01
N ALA A 168 -27.88 -9.38 8.72
CA ALA A 168 -27.50 -9.12 10.11
C ALA A 168 -26.02 -8.72 10.19
N ILE A 169 -25.74 -7.66 10.93
CA ILE A 169 -24.38 -7.09 11.07
C ILE A 169 -24.06 -6.96 12.56
N PHE A 170 -22.94 -7.52 12.98
CA PHE A 170 -22.45 -7.38 14.34
C PHE A 170 -21.20 -6.48 14.36
N VAL A 171 -21.29 -5.33 14.99
CA VAL A 171 -20.20 -4.35 15.10
C VAL A 171 -19.62 -4.36 16.50
N ALA A 172 -18.31 -4.55 16.64
CA ALA A 172 -17.67 -4.61 17.93
C ALA A 172 -16.35 -3.84 17.98
N THR A 173 -16.05 -3.20 19.11
CA THR A 173 -14.75 -2.58 19.40
C THR A 173 -13.69 -3.59 19.86
N THR A 174 -14.00 -4.88 19.79
CA THR A 174 -13.11 -5.97 20.17
C THR A 174 -13.16 -7.09 19.11
N ARG A 175 -12.48 -8.19 19.38
CA ARG A 175 -12.48 -9.38 18.50
C ARG A 175 -13.59 -10.36 18.87
N PHE A 176 -13.94 -11.20 17.94
CA PHE A 176 -14.82 -12.34 18.16
C PHE A 176 -14.06 -13.55 18.65
N SER A 177 -14.72 -14.40 19.44
CA SER A 177 -14.19 -15.72 19.74
C SER A 177 -14.24 -16.61 18.49
N ARG A 178 -13.40 -17.64 18.44
CA ARG A 178 -13.37 -18.59 17.31
C ARG A 178 -14.72 -19.24 17.03
N GLN A 179 -15.48 -19.53 18.10
CA GLN A 179 -16.81 -20.10 17.99
C GLN A 179 -17.84 -19.07 17.48
N ALA A 180 -17.70 -17.80 17.89
CA ALA A 180 -18.54 -16.71 17.41
C ALA A 180 -18.33 -16.45 15.90
N GLU A 181 -17.07 -16.44 15.43
CA GLU A 181 -16.74 -16.31 14.01
C GLU A 181 -17.28 -17.47 13.18
N ALA A 182 -17.08 -18.69 13.63
CA ALA A 182 -17.58 -19.88 12.93
C ALA A 182 -19.10 -19.88 12.83
N PHE A 183 -19.80 -19.47 13.91
CA PHE A 183 -21.25 -19.35 13.91
C PHE A 183 -21.71 -18.23 12.94
N ALA A 184 -21.08 -17.07 13.00
CA ALA A 184 -21.44 -15.94 12.12
C ALA A 184 -21.28 -16.30 10.63
N ILE A 185 -20.19 -16.96 10.25
CA ILE A 185 -19.96 -17.44 8.89
C ILE A 185 -21.04 -18.43 8.45
N GLY A 186 -21.36 -19.41 9.29
CA GLY A 186 -22.36 -20.43 8.99
C GLY A 186 -23.78 -19.88 8.83
N HIS A 187 -24.07 -18.71 9.41
CA HIS A 187 -25.38 -18.04 9.35
C HIS A 187 -25.39 -16.73 8.56
N GLN A 188 -24.33 -16.47 7.77
CA GLN A 188 -24.20 -15.28 6.92
C GLN A 188 -24.39 -13.96 7.71
N ILE A 189 -23.88 -13.91 8.94
CA ILE A 189 -23.84 -12.69 9.75
C ILE A 189 -22.54 -11.96 9.46
N LEU A 190 -22.61 -10.71 9.04
CA LEU A 190 -21.44 -9.87 8.86
C LEU A 190 -20.86 -9.45 10.22
N THR A 191 -19.59 -9.73 10.45
CA THR A 191 -18.92 -9.37 11.70
C THR A 191 -17.83 -8.32 11.46
N LEU A 192 -17.99 -7.16 12.04
CA LEU A 192 -17.03 -6.07 12.02
C LEU A 192 -16.33 -5.99 13.38
N HIS A 193 -15.16 -6.61 13.48
CA HIS A 193 -14.31 -6.46 14.67
C HIS A 193 -13.58 -5.11 14.65
N ARG A 194 -12.87 -4.78 15.73
CA ARG A 194 -12.17 -3.52 15.94
C ARG A 194 -11.39 -3.02 14.73
N ASP A 195 -10.60 -3.88 14.08
CA ASP A 195 -9.79 -3.47 12.93
C ASP A 195 -10.67 -3.11 11.72
N PHE A 196 -11.72 -3.88 11.45
CA PHE A 196 -12.68 -3.58 10.37
C PHE A 196 -13.53 -2.36 10.69
N PHE A 197 -13.94 -2.19 11.93
CA PHE A 197 -14.60 -0.97 12.37
C PHE A 197 -13.69 0.25 12.18
N GLY A 198 -12.41 0.15 12.49
CA GLY A 198 -11.42 1.20 12.23
C GLY A 198 -11.32 1.57 10.75
N LEU A 199 -11.28 0.57 9.84
CA LEU A 199 -11.31 0.79 8.39
C LEU A 199 -12.60 1.48 7.95
N TRP A 200 -13.75 1.04 8.46
CA TRP A 200 -15.05 1.63 8.17
C TRP A 200 -15.11 3.09 8.61
N ASN A 201 -14.70 3.37 9.82
CA ASN A 201 -14.65 4.72 10.36
C ASN A 201 -13.71 5.64 9.58
N ASN A 202 -12.62 5.11 9.03
CA ASN A 202 -11.66 5.84 8.20
C ASN A 202 -12.04 5.93 6.70
N GLY A 203 -13.28 5.63 6.35
CA GLY A 203 -13.81 5.90 5.01
C GLY A 203 -14.00 4.69 4.10
N THR A 204 -13.60 3.47 4.50
CA THR A 204 -13.98 2.25 3.76
C THR A 204 -15.48 2.05 3.83
N SER A 205 -16.15 1.68 2.73
CA SER A 205 -17.61 1.48 2.74
C SER A 205 -18.00 0.16 3.40
N LEU A 206 -19.20 0.13 4.00
CA LEU A 206 -19.78 -1.07 4.60
C LEU A 206 -19.89 -2.24 3.60
N LEU A 207 -20.31 -1.95 2.37
CA LEU A 207 -20.44 -2.97 1.32
C LEU A 207 -19.09 -3.59 0.95
N SER A 208 -18.03 -2.78 0.83
CA SER A 208 -16.68 -3.31 0.58
C SER A 208 -16.18 -4.21 1.71
N LEU A 209 -16.52 -3.89 2.96
CA LEU A 209 -16.16 -4.73 4.10
C LEU A 209 -16.94 -6.05 4.13
N ALA A 210 -18.17 -6.06 3.62
CA ALA A 210 -18.98 -7.26 3.53
C ALA A 210 -18.36 -8.34 2.62
N GLU A 211 -17.62 -7.94 1.58
CA GLU A 211 -16.88 -8.86 0.71
C GLU A 211 -15.76 -9.61 1.45
N PHE A 212 -15.21 -9.02 2.50
CA PHE A 212 -14.16 -9.64 3.33
C PHE A 212 -14.68 -10.44 4.51
N ASN A 213 -15.99 -10.57 4.67
CA ASN A 213 -16.58 -11.27 5.80
C ASN A 213 -16.12 -12.74 5.86
N GLY A 214 -15.62 -13.14 7.00
CA GLY A 214 -15.07 -14.48 7.23
C GLY A 214 -13.63 -14.70 6.76
N HIS A 215 -13.02 -13.77 6.04
CA HIS A 215 -11.63 -13.89 5.61
C HIS A 215 -10.68 -13.32 6.68
N GLY A 216 -9.82 -14.19 7.22
CA GLY A 216 -8.70 -13.79 8.08
C GLY A 216 -8.99 -13.53 9.55
N GLN A 217 -10.24 -13.45 9.99
CA GLN A 217 -10.58 -13.17 11.39
C GLN A 217 -10.13 -14.30 12.29
N GLY A 218 -10.31 -15.47 12.22
CA GLY A 218 -9.89 -16.55 13.11
C GLY A 218 -8.46 -17.05 12.93
N GLN A 219 -7.67 -16.50 12.03
CA GLN A 219 -6.32 -16.99 11.72
C GLN A 219 -5.32 -16.77 12.87
N ALA A 220 -4.37 -17.70 13.02
CA ALA A 220 -3.34 -17.60 14.05
C ALA A 220 -2.50 -16.31 13.94
N ARG A 221 -2.24 -15.84 12.72
CA ARG A 221 -1.52 -14.58 12.46
C ARG A 221 -2.30 -13.35 12.95
N HIS A 222 -3.62 -13.31 12.72
CA HIS A 222 -4.49 -12.23 13.20
C HIS A 222 -4.51 -12.21 14.74
N ARG A 223 -4.67 -13.35 15.39
CA ARG A 223 -4.63 -13.46 16.87
C ARG A 223 -3.28 -13.06 17.46
N ALA A 224 -2.18 -13.43 16.82
CA ALA A 224 -0.83 -13.04 17.27
C ALA A 224 -0.64 -11.53 17.19
N ARG A 225 -0.99 -10.92 16.06
CA ARG A 225 -0.97 -9.45 15.87
C ARG A 225 -1.87 -8.74 16.88
N TRP A 226 -3.08 -9.23 17.10
CA TRP A 226 -4.01 -8.68 18.08
C TRP A 226 -3.43 -8.65 19.49
N LYS A 227 -2.84 -9.76 19.94
CA LYS A 227 -2.16 -9.81 21.23
C LYS A 227 -1.04 -8.78 21.32
N GLN A 228 -0.23 -8.65 20.28
CA GLN A 228 0.87 -7.69 20.26
C GLN A 228 0.37 -6.24 20.32
N THR A 229 -0.74 -5.94 19.69
CA THR A 229 -1.28 -4.56 19.59
C THR A 229 -2.12 -4.15 20.80
N TYR A 230 -2.94 -5.07 21.35
CA TYR A 230 -3.99 -4.74 22.32
C TYR A 230 -3.87 -5.43 23.69
N SER A 231 -2.84 -6.25 23.94
CA SER A 231 -2.66 -6.94 25.24
C SER A 231 -1.67 -6.25 26.17
N LYS A 232 -1.58 -4.91 26.09
CA LYS A 232 -0.84 -4.10 27.07
C LYS A 232 -1.72 -3.75 28.24
#